data_40f536071b558e2c0f353e71b3b58fdf
#
_entry.id   40f536071b558e2c0f353e71b3b58fdf
#
_cell.length_a   1.000
_cell.length_b   1.000
_cell.length_c   1.000
_cell.angle_alpha   90.00
_cell.angle_beta   90.00
_cell.angle_gamma   90.00
#
_symmetry.space_group_name_H-M   'P 1'
#
loop_
_entity.id
_entity.type
_entity.pdbx_description
1 polymer ?
#
loop_
_entity_poly.entity_id
_entity_poly.type
_entity_poly.pdbx_seq_one_letter_code
_entity_poly.pdbx_strand_id
1 'polypeptide(L)' 'MKHYYIVVYQSKLNDKIFRRIVHISRYTLIRWFDKETNKLLSFVKISKKEAKYLGYKFD' A
#
# COMPACT_ATOMS: atom_id res chain seq x y z
N MET A 1 -10.80 -9.63 -5.89
CA MET A 1 -11.57 -8.70 -5.04
C MET A 1 -10.67 -7.62 -4.48
N LYS A 2 -11.10 -6.37 -4.54
CA LYS A 2 -10.32 -5.25 -4.02
C LYS A 2 -10.56 -5.04 -2.53
N HIS A 3 -9.49 -4.75 -1.83
CA HIS A 3 -9.52 -4.40 -0.41
C HIS A 3 -8.69 -3.15 -0.17
N TYR A 4 -8.84 -2.58 1.03
CA TYR A 4 -8.00 -1.46 1.45
C TYR A 4 -6.82 -1.99 2.24
N TYR A 5 -5.63 -1.49 1.92
CA TYR A 5 -4.40 -1.89 2.59
C TYR A 5 -3.57 -0.68 2.97
N ILE A 6 -2.94 -0.76 4.14
CA ILE A 6 -1.82 0.12 4.46
C ILE A 6 -0.57 -0.59 3.97
N VAL A 7 0.16 0.05 3.06
CA VAL A 7 1.36 -0.52 2.45
C VAL A 7 2.56 0.29 2.90
N VAL A 8 3.58 -0.40 3.38
CA VAL A 8 4.86 0.20 3.76
C VAL A 8 5.91 -0.34 2.81
N TYR A 9 6.60 0.54 2.12
CA TYR A 9 7.61 0.14 1.15
C TYR A 9 8.81 1.07 1.23
N GLN A 10 9.95 0.57 0.76
CA GLN A 10 11.20 1.31 0.73
C GLN A 10 11.63 1.53 -0.72
N SER A 11 11.98 2.77 -1.04
CA SER A 11 12.55 3.08 -2.35
C SER A 11 14.00 2.60 -2.40
N LYS A 12 14.34 1.82 -3.44
CA LYS A 12 15.72 1.36 -3.64
C LYS A 12 16.61 2.47 -4.20
N LEU A 13 16.01 3.58 -4.65
CA LEU A 13 16.76 4.70 -5.21
C LEU A 13 17.39 5.58 -4.14
N ASN A 14 16.71 5.77 -3.02
CA ASN A 14 17.14 6.70 -1.97
C ASN A 14 16.98 6.15 -0.55
N ASP A 15 16.61 4.88 -0.41
CA ASP A 15 16.40 4.18 0.86
C ASP A 15 15.32 4.79 1.76
N LYS A 16 14.51 5.69 1.25
CA LYS A 16 13.41 6.27 2.02
C LYS A 16 12.26 5.29 2.16
N ILE A 17 11.60 5.33 3.31
CA ILE A 17 10.44 4.49 3.61
C ILE A 17 9.18 5.31 3.45
N PHE A 18 8.20 4.75 2.75
CA PHE A 18 6.92 5.39 2.48
C PHE A 18 5.78 4.52 2.99
N ARG A 19 4.69 5.17 3.36
CA ARG A 19 3.44 4.51 3.75
C ARG A 19 2.31 5.06 2.89
N ARG A 20 1.51 4.16 2.32
CA ARG A 20 0.35 4.55 1.52
C ARG A 20 -0.85 3.67 1.85
N ILE A 21 -2.04 4.23 1.65
CA ILE A 21 -3.27 3.47 1.68
C ILE A 21 -3.71 3.28 0.24
N VAL A 22 -4.00 2.03 -0.13
CA VAL A 22 -4.39 1.67 -1.49
C VAL A 22 -5.67 0.84 -1.49
N HIS A 23 -6.40 0.87 -2.60
CA HIS A 23 -7.62 0.08 -2.80
C HIS A 23 -7.42 -0.81 -4.01
N ILE A 24 -6.87 -1.98 -3.80
CA ILE A 24 -6.53 -2.92 -4.87
C ILE A 24 -6.67 -4.36 -4.38
N SER A 25 -6.57 -5.33 -5.29
CA SER A 25 -6.53 -6.73 -4.90
C SER A 25 -5.15 -7.06 -4.31
N ARG A 26 -5.11 -8.07 -3.46
CA ARG A 26 -3.85 -8.53 -2.86
C ARG A 26 -2.82 -8.91 -3.91
N TYR A 27 -3.27 -9.59 -4.97
CA TYR A 27 -2.38 -9.99 -6.06
C TYR A 27 -1.74 -8.78 -6.74
N THR A 28 -2.56 -7.78 -7.07
CA THR A 28 -2.08 -6.55 -7.71
C THR A 28 -1.12 -5.80 -6.78
N LEU A 29 -1.42 -5.76 -5.49
CA LEU A 29 -0.59 -5.09 -4.50
C LEU A 29 0.82 -5.67 -4.50
N ILE A 30 0.93 -7.00 -4.41
CA ILE A 30 2.23 -7.67 -4.39
C ILE A 30 3.01 -7.39 -5.67
N ARG A 31 2.33 -7.43 -6.83
CA ARG A 31 3.00 -7.16 -8.11
C ARG A 31 3.47 -5.72 -8.24
N TRP A 32 2.69 -4.75 -7.71
CA TRP A 32 3.00 -3.33 -7.89
C TRP A 32 4.13 -2.85 -7.00
N PHE A 33 4.14 -3.28 -5.74
CA PHE A 33 5.04 -2.73 -4.76
C PHE A 33 6.34 -3.50 -4.61
N ASP A 34 6.43 -4.72 -5.12
CA ASP A 34 7.66 -5.51 -5.07
C ASP A 34 8.38 -5.46 -6.42
N LYS A 35 8.57 -4.25 -6.94
CA LYS A 35 9.27 -4.01 -8.20
C LYS A 35 10.73 -3.64 -7.95
N GLU A 36 11.51 -3.54 -9.06
CA GLU A 36 12.93 -3.22 -8.98
C GLU A 36 13.24 -1.93 -8.24
N THR A 37 12.36 -0.92 -8.35
CA THR A 37 12.57 0.38 -7.73
C THR A 37 12.06 0.47 -6.29
N ASN A 38 11.26 -0.49 -5.85
CA ASN A 38 10.66 -0.51 -4.53
C ASN A 38 10.80 -1.88 -3.89
N LYS A 39 10.93 -1.87 -2.57
CA LYS A 39 10.91 -3.10 -1.76
C LYS A 39 9.68 -3.04 -0.84
N LEU A 40 8.78 -3.99 -1.01
CA LEU A 40 7.61 -4.10 -0.15
C LEU A 40 8.05 -4.62 1.22
N LEU A 41 7.85 -3.80 2.25
CA LEU A 41 8.23 -4.16 3.62
C LEU A 41 7.10 -4.84 4.37
N SER A 42 5.88 -4.28 4.27
CA SER A 42 4.72 -4.87 4.92
C SER A 42 3.44 -4.34 4.30
N PHE A 43 2.36 -5.06 4.51
CA PHE A 43 1.02 -4.57 4.19
C PHE A 43 0.02 -5.15 5.15
N VAL A 44 -1.01 -4.37 5.49
CA VAL A 44 -2.05 -4.77 6.42
C VAL A 44 -3.41 -4.42 5.81
N LYS A 45 -4.31 -5.39 5.79
CA LYS A 45 -5.68 -5.16 5.35
C LYS A 45 -6.42 -4.35 6.39
N ILE A 46 -7.12 -3.30 5.95
CA ILE A 46 -7.94 -2.46 6.82
C ILE A 46 -9.36 -2.37 6.26
N SER A 47 -10.30 -1.92 7.08
CA SER A 47 -11.66 -1.70 6.65
C SER A 47 -11.79 -0.38 5.89
N LYS A 48 -12.87 -0.23 5.13
CA LYS A 48 -13.19 1.03 4.45
C LYS A 48 -13.29 2.18 5.46
N LYS A 49 -13.88 1.92 6.61
CA LYS A 49 -14.04 2.90 7.67
C LYS A 49 -12.69 3.36 8.21
N GLU A 50 -11.78 2.44 8.42
CA GLU A 50 -10.42 2.74 8.87
C GLU A 50 -9.65 3.54 7.82
N ALA A 51 -9.79 3.17 6.54
CA ALA A 51 -9.15 3.89 5.45
C ALA A 51 -9.61 5.35 5.41
N LYS A 52 -10.91 5.57 5.55
CA LYS A 52 -11.48 6.92 5.61
C LYS A 52 -10.95 7.71 6.80
N TYR A 53 -10.91 7.08 7.95
CA TYR A 53 -10.40 7.69 9.18
C TYR A 53 -8.94 8.13 9.03
N LEU A 54 -8.14 7.35 8.31
CA LEU A 54 -6.73 7.63 8.09
C LEU A 54 -6.47 8.62 6.94
N GLY A 55 -7.52 9.15 6.32
CA GLY A 55 -7.39 10.18 5.31
C GLY A 55 -7.39 9.70 3.87
N TYR A 56 -7.74 8.44 3.61
CA TYR A 56 -7.87 7.96 2.25
C TYR A 56 -8.99 8.73 1.53
N LYS A 57 -8.69 9.23 0.34
CA LYS A 57 -9.65 10.00 -0.46
C LYS A 57 -10.44 9.05 -1.36
N PHE A 58 -11.74 9.02 -1.15
CA PHE A 58 -12.67 8.26 -2.01
C PHE A 58 -13.15 9.16 -3.14
N ASP A 59 -13.23 8.57 -4.32
CA ASP A 59 -13.79 9.25 -5.48
C ASP A 59 -15.32 9.19 -5.47
#